data_c763ecf3d9fa6c22c6a2438f88973bac
#
_entry.id   c763ecf3d9fa6c22c6a2438f88973bac
#
_cell.length_a   1.000
_cell.length_b   1.000
_cell.length_c   1.000
_cell.angle_alpha   90.00
_cell.angle_beta   90.00
_cell.angle_gamma   90.00
#
_symmetry.space_group_name_H-M   'P 1'
#
loop_
_entity.id
_entity.type
_entity.pdbx_description
1 polymer ?
#
loop_
_entity_poly.entity_id
_entity_poly.type
_entity_poly.pdbx_seq_one_letter_code
_entity_poly.pdbx_strand_id
1 'polypeptide(L)'
;MTRRAGTAKTAATPAAAQSRSGKKSPTVSKAISLPPAAPRRARGAVPAAVPATTAAAALPQGGGEVRIIGGQWKRTRLPVARLAGLRPTPDRVRETLFNWLGQDLNGWRCLDAFAGTGALGLEAASRGAARVLLVEQDAGLVAQLHALCQRLEASAVTVRRGDGIAQLRQCAPGSLDIAFIDPPFEDSALFAPALKAAAAALAPQGFVYLEAASAWSDDELVPLGLALHRHLRAGAVHAHLLRLADAAAQPVAPP
;
A
#
# COMPACT_ATOMS: atom_id res chain seq x y z
N MET A 1 -45.29 35.51 -48.51
CA MET A 1 -44.64 36.80 -48.66
C MET A 1 -43.28 36.66 -48.01
N THR A 2 -42.27 36.35 -48.84
CA THR A 2 -41.25 37.27 -49.43
C THR A 2 -40.31 37.80 -48.35
N ARG A 3 -38.98 37.64 -48.29
CA ARG A 3 -37.87 37.50 -49.22
C ARG A 3 -36.60 37.45 -48.35
N ARG A 4 -35.64 36.55 -48.63
CA ARG A 4 -34.32 36.76 -49.30
C ARG A 4 -33.33 37.60 -48.50
N ALA A 5 -32.15 37.13 -48.18
CA ALA A 5 -30.94 36.74 -48.92
C ALA A 5 -29.78 37.73 -48.68
N GLY A 6 -28.57 37.25 -48.68
CA GLY A 6 -27.31 38.00 -48.83
C GLY A 6 -26.19 37.38 -47.99
N THR A 7 -25.45 36.44 -48.37
CA THR A 7 -24.25 36.27 -49.23
C THR A 7 -23.19 37.36 -49.18
N ALA A 8 -21.96 36.97 -48.79
CA ALA A 8 -20.65 37.25 -49.39
C ALA A 8 -19.57 36.93 -48.35
N LYS A 9 -18.71 35.93 -48.42
CA LYS A 9 -17.61 35.58 -49.34
C LYS A 9 -16.54 36.68 -49.49
N THR A 10 -15.36 36.40 -49.02
CA THR A 10 -14.01 36.61 -49.58
C THR A 10 -12.99 36.47 -48.46
N ALA A 11 -12.14 35.49 -48.38
CA ALA A 11 -10.98 35.08 -49.17
C ALA A 11 -9.87 36.15 -49.27
N ALA A 12 -8.73 35.87 -48.63
CA ALA A 12 -7.42 35.94 -49.24
C ALA A 12 -6.29 35.76 -48.21
N THR A 13 -5.51 34.71 -48.38
CA THR A 13 -4.07 34.64 -48.11
C THR A 13 -3.39 35.31 -49.33
N PRO A 14 -2.11 35.74 -49.35
CA PRO A 14 -0.93 35.00 -48.91
C PRO A 14 0.32 35.87 -48.56
N ALA A 15 1.40 35.10 -48.32
CA ALA A 15 2.83 35.38 -48.60
C ALA A 15 3.57 36.18 -47.54
N ALA A 16 4.60 35.68 -47.01
CA ALA A 16 5.86 35.06 -47.38
C ALA A 16 7.05 35.95 -46.99
N ALA A 17 7.97 35.29 -46.38
CA ALA A 17 9.40 35.28 -46.68
C ALA A 17 10.37 36.02 -45.74
N GLN A 18 11.32 35.22 -45.33
CA GLN A 18 12.79 35.49 -45.20
C GLN A 18 13.24 36.30 -43.97
N SER A 19 14.33 36.01 -43.29
CA SER A 19 15.44 35.08 -43.40
C SER A 19 16.43 35.43 -42.30
N ARG A 20 17.25 34.44 -41.93
CA ARG A 20 18.60 34.55 -41.33
C ARG A 20 18.69 35.10 -39.91
N SER A 21 19.45 34.56 -38.99
CA SER A 21 20.76 33.96 -38.98
C SER A 21 20.96 33.25 -37.63
N GLY A 22 21.48 32.16 -37.61
CA GLY A 22 22.54 31.43 -37.05
C GLY A 22 23.29 32.05 -35.91
N LYS A 23 23.16 31.37 -34.71
CA LYS A 23 24.28 31.36 -33.77
C LYS A 23 24.37 29.97 -33.16
N LYS A 24 25.52 29.38 -33.44
CA LYS A 24 25.97 28.08 -32.95
C LYS A 24 26.12 28.10 -31.45
N SER A 25 25.59 27.11 -30.79
CA SER A 25 25.94 26.74 -29.41
C SER A 25 27.30 26.07 -29.38
N PRO A 26 28.16 26.34 -28.42
CA PRO A 26 29.29 25.47 -28.17
C PRO A 26 28.89 24.38 -27.16
N THR A 27 28.96 23.16 -27.61
CA THR A 27 29.01 21.93 -26.83
C THR A 27 30.28 21.93 -25.99
N VAL A 28 30.15 22.02 -24.68
CA VAL A 28 31.25 21.72 -23.77
C VAL A 28 30.98 20.39 -23.13
N SER A 29 31.57 19.38 -23.73
CA SER A 29 31.70 18.03 -23.17
C SER A 29 32.77 18.09 -22.08
N LYS A 30 32.38 18.05 -20.83
CA LYS A 30 33.32 17.94 -19.71
C LYS A 30 33.52 16.44 -19.42
N ALA A 31 34.58 15.91 -20.02
CA ALA A 31 35.10 14.60 -19.70
C ALA A 31 35.58 14.59 -18.23
N ILE A 32 34.97 13.75 -17.43
CA ILE A 32 35.46 13.45 -16.07
C ILE A 32 36.54 12.37 -16.21
N SER A 33 37.79 12.80 -16.04
CA SER A 33 38.94 11.89 -15.96
C SER A 33 38.90 11.13 -14.65
N LEU A 34 38.97 9.80 -14.72
CA LEU A 34 39.20 8.92 -13.57
C LEU A 34 40.68 9.11 -13.09
N PRO A 35 40.92 9.11 -11.78
CA PRO A 35 42.28 9.11 -11.25
C PRO A 35 42.92 7.72 -11.43
N PRO A 36 44.27 7.66 -11.52
CA PRO A 36 45.01 6.44 -11.77
C PRO A 36 45.00 5.50 -10.55
N ALA A 37 45.06 4.20 -10.84
CA ALA A 37 45.08 3.13 -9.88
C ALA A 37 46.29 3.21 -8.95
N ALA A 38 46.06 3.11 -7.63
CA ALA A 38 47.11 3.01 -6.63
C ALA A 38 47.76 1.62 -6.63
N PRO A 39 49.06 1.51 -6.27
CA PRO A 39 49.81 0.27 -6.39
C PRO A 39 49.41 -0.77 -5.34
N ARG A 40 49.41 -2.03 -5.77
CA ARG A 40 49.21 -3.23 -4.93
C ARG A 40 50.18 -3.23 -3.76
N ARG A 41 49.70 -3.11 -2.54
CA ARG A 41 50.45 -3.45 -1.33
C ARG A 41 50.32 -4.93 -0.99
N ALA A 42 51.43 -5.48 -0.54
CA ALA A 42 51.70 -6.86 -0.22
C ALA A 42 50.75 -7.46 0.83
N ARG A 43 50.56 -8.77 0.72
CA ARG A 43 49.93 -9.64 1.71
C ARG A 43 50.50 -9.41 3.11
N GLY A 44 49.67 -9.00 4.03
CA GLY A 44 49.92 -8.97 5.46
C GLY A 44 48.71 -9.43 6.22
N ALA A 45 48.91 -10.50 6.98
CA ALA A 45 48.15 -11.00 8.13
C ALA A 45 46.61 -10.83 8.13
N VAL A 46 45.92 -11.94 8.06
CA VAL A 46 44.52 -12.12 8.39
C VAL A 46 44.31 -11.78 9.88
N PRO A 47 43.52 -10.75 10.25
CA PRO A 47 43.08 -10.63 11.62
C PRO A 47 41.99 -11.68 11.86
N ALA A 48 42.08 -12.34 13.02
CA ALA A 48 41.17 -13.36 13.50
C ALA A 48 39.72 -12.96 13.35
N ALA A 49 38.89 -13.90 12.89
CA ALA A 49 37.45 -13.80 12.80
C ALA A 49 36.88 -13.36 14.15
N VAL A 50 36.23 -12.19 14.15
CA VAL A 50 35.32 -11.79 15.23
C VAL A 50 34.13 -12.72 15.14
N PRO A 51 33.74 -13.43 16.19
CA PRO A 51 32.56 -14.27 16.13
C PRO A 51 31.32 -13.38 15.92
N ALA A 52 30.67 -13.54 14.80
CA ALA A 52 29.36 -12.99 14.54
C ALA A 52 28.33 -13.73 15.41
N THR A 53 28.25 -13.34 16.66
CA THR A 53 27.17 -13.77 17.57
C THR A 53 26.15 -12.66 17.64
N THR A 54 25.40 -12.45 16.60
CA THR A 54 24.05 -11.95 16.71
C THR A 54 23.15 -13.17 16.76
N ALA A 55 22.96 -13.68 17.97
CA ALA A 55 21.85 -14.57 18.25
C ALA A 55 20.57 -13.82 17.82
N ALA A 56 20.01 -14.20 16.68
CA ALA A 56 18.63 -13.88 16.38
C ALA A 56 17.82 -14.43 17.54
N ALA A 57 17.24 -13.56 18.36
CA ALA A 57 16.40 -13.93 19.47
C ALA A 57 15.31 -14.85 18.90
N ALA A 58 15.37 -16.13 19.28
CA ALA A 58 14.37 -17.09 18.89
C ALA A 58 13.04 -16.60 19.43
N LEU A 59 12.12 -16.26 18.52
CA LEU A 59 10.76 -15.88 18.91
C LEU A 59 10.13 -16.99 19.72
N PRO A 60 9.34 -16.68 20.78
CA PRO A 60 8.69 -17.68 21.59
C PRO A 60 7.80 -18.54 20.70
N GLN A 61 8.20 -19.81 20.53
CA GLN A 61 7.44 -20.78 19.77
C GLN A 61 6.19 -21.15 20.56
N GLY A 62 5.01 -21.02 19.95
CA GLY A 62 3.77 -21.53 20.54
C GLY A 62 2.52 -20.67 20.38
N GLY A 63 2.51 -19.65 19.56
CA GLY A 63 1.31 -19.10 18.95
C GLY A 63 0.97 -19.95 17.72
N GLY A 64 -0.30 -20.01 17.27
CA GLY A 64 -0.69 -20.71 16.05
C GLY A 64 0.14 -20.32 14.84
N GLU A 65 -0.17 -20.90 13.69
CA GLU A 65 0.42 -20.54 12.40
C GLU A 65 -0.67 -20.00 11.48
N VAL A 66 -0.36 -18.96 10.71
CA VAL A 66 -1.17 -18.48 9.61
C VAL A 66 -0.48 -18.85 8.31
N ARG A 67 -1.23 -19.23 7.30
CA ARG A 67 -0.67 -19.58 5.99
C ARG A 67 -0.98 -18.51 4.96
N ILE A 68 -0.03 -18.23 4.08
CA ILE A 68 -0.31 -17.54 2.82
C ILE A 68 -1.14 -18.47 1.93
N ILE A 69 -2.28 -17.97 1.44
CA ILE A 69 -3.30 -18.78 0.77
C ILE A 69 -3.04 -18.85 -0.73
N GLY A 70 -2.59 -17.74 -1.34
CA GLY A 70 -2.42 -17.62 -2.78
C GLY A 70 -1.10 -17.00 -3.21
N GLY A 71 -0.94 -16.86 -4.54
CA GLY A 71 0.22 -16.20 -5.13
C GLY A 71 1.52 -16.99 -5.04
N GLN A 72 2.64 -16.28 -5.21
CA GLN A 72 3.97 -16.87 -5.31
C GLN A 72 4.45 -17.59 -4.04
N TRP A 73 3.98 -17.15 -2.86
CA TRP A 73 4.37 -17.75 -1.57
C TRP A 73 3.29 -18.64 -0.98
N LYS A 74 2.39 -19.16 -1.80
CA LYS A 74 1.29 -20.05 -1.36
C LYS A 74 1.80 -21.16 -0.45
N ARG A 75 1.06 -21.43 0.65
CA ARG A 75 1.37 -22.41 1.70
C ARG A 75 2.53 -22.04 2.63
N THR A 76 3.17 -20.88 2.46
CA THR A 76 4.16 -20.42 3.42
C THR A 76 3.51 -20.16 4.77
N ARG A 77 4.14 -20.66 5.82
CA ARG A 77 3.68 -20.48 7.20
C ARG A 77 4.27 -19.22 7.80
N LEU A 78 3.40 -18.40 8.37
CA LEU A 78 3.74 -17.19 9.12
C LEU A 78 3.57 -17.50 10.59
N PRO A 79 4.62 -17.39 11.41
CA PRO A 79 4.51 -17.63 12.84
C PRO A 79 3.66 -16.54 13.49
N VAL A 80 2.74 -16.93 14.36
CA VAL A 80 1.94 -16.01 15.18
C VAL A 80 2.64 -15.84 16.52
N ALA A 81 3.05 -14.61 16.85
CA ALA A 81 3.60 -14.31 18.16
C ALA A 81 2.54 -14.47 19.25
N ARG A 82 2.96 -14.90 20.45
CA ARG A 82 2.07 -14.92 21.63
C ARG A 82 1.99 -13.51 22.22
N LEU A 83 1.18 -12.67 21.63
CA LEU A 83 0.84 -11.36 22.18
C LEU A 83 -0.63 -11.35 22.58
N ALA A 84 -0.94 -10.77 23.73
CA ALA A 84 -2.33 -10.58 24.15
C ALA A 84 -3.06 -9.73 23.11
N GLY A 85 -4.25 -10.16 22.69
CA GLY A 85 -5.03 -9.45 21.69
C GLY A 85 -4.69 -9.76 20.23
N LEU A 86 -3.55 -10.39 19.91
CA LEU A 86 -3.21 -10.76 18.55
C LEU A 86 -4.02 -12.00 18.12
N ARG A 87 -5.05 -11.80 17.33
CA ARG A 87 -5.85 -12.85 16.70
C ARG A 87 -5.65 -12.74 15.19
N PRO A 88 -4.98 -13.71 14.56
CA PRO A 88 -4.86 -13.65 13.10
C PRO A 88 -6.22 -13.84 12.45
N THR A 89 -6.49 -13.04 11.44
CA THR A 89 -7.65 -13.20 10.54
C THR A 89 -7.77 -14.66 10.07
N PRO A 90 -8.91 -15.34 10.29
CA PRO A 90 -9.08 -16.71 9.87
C PRO A 90 -8.82 -16.90 8.36
N ASP A 91 -8.22 -18.05 7.98
CA ASP A 91 -7.94 -18.37 6.57
C ASP A 91 -9.16 -18.14 5.67
N ARG A 92 -10.35 -18.60 6.10
CA ARG A 92 -11.61 -18.44 5.34
C ARG A 92 -11.98 -16.97 5.08
N VAL A 93 -11.74 -16.08 6.04
CA VAL A 93 -12.03 -14.64 5.87
C VAL A 93 -11.07 -14.05 4.83
N ARG A 94 -9.78 -14.40 4.92
CA ARG A 94 -8.78 -13.95 3.95
C ARG A 94 -9.03 -14.52 2.55
N GLU A 95 -9.42 -15.78 2.43
CA GLU A 95 -9.86 -16.38 1.14
C GLU A 95 -11.00 -15.58 0.54
N THR A 96 -12.01 -15.26 1.33
CA THR A 96 -13.16 -14.48 0.87
C THR A 96 -12.75 -13.07 0.45
N LEU A 97 -11.92 -12.40 1.25
CA LEU A 97 -11.40 -11.07 0.92
C LEU A 97 -10.70 -11.06 -0.45
N PHE A 98 -9.73 -11.96 -0.65
CA PHE A 98 -8.97 -11.98 -1.90
C PHE A 98 -9.79 -12.48 -3.09
N ASN A 99 -10.87 -13.25 -2.87
CA ASN A 99 -11.87 -13.53 -3.91
C ASN A 99 -12.65 -12.26 -4.30
N TRP A 100 -13.00 -11.41 -3.34
CA TRP A 100 -13.65 -10.13 -3.60
C TRP A 100 -12.75 -9.17 -4.37
N LEU A 101 -11.44 -9.17 -4.10
CA LEU A 101 -10.44 -8.32 -4.75
C LEU A 101 -10.00 -8.83 -6.12
N GLY A 102 -10.40 -10.06 -6.53
CA GLY A 102 -10.08 -10.63 -7.84
C GLY A 102 -8.82 -11.48 -7.89
N GLN A 103 -8.23 -11.83 -6.75
CA GLN A 103 -7.07 -12.74 -6.58
C GLN A 103 -5.74 -12.28 -7.18
N ASP A 104 -5.73 -11.46 -8.22
CA ASP A 104 -4.56 -10.86 -8.84
C ASP A 104 -4.50 -9.37 -8.46
N LEU A 105 -3.43 -9.00 -7.79
CA LEU A 105 -3.20 -7.64 -7.33
C LEU A 105 -2.00 -6.97 -8.06
N ASN A 106 -1.69 -7.41 -9.28
CA ASN A 106 -0.62 -6.85 -10.06
C ASN A 106 -0.76 -5.32 -10.20
N GLY A 107 0.31 -4.61 -9.86
CA GLY A 107 0.35 -3.15 -9.92
C GLY A 107 -0.24 -2.43 -8.70
N TRP A 108 -0.90 -3.12 -7.77
CA TRP A 108 -1.55 -2.49 -6.63
C TRP A 108 -0.56 -1.95 -5.60
N ARG A 109 -0.95 -0.83 -4.99
CA ARG A 109 -0.26 -0.15 -3.89
C ARG A 109 -1.08 -0.37 -2.62
N CYS A 110 -0.52 -1.15 -1.71
CA CYS A 110 -1.20 -1.63 -0.53
C CYS A 110 -0.57 -1.02 0.73
N LEU A 111 -1.38 -0.71 1.72
CA LEU A 111 -0.93 -0.35 3.06
C LEU A 111 -1.68 -1.19 4.08
N ASP A 112 -0.95 -1.91 4.93
CA ASP A 112 -1.47 -2.64 6.07
C ASP A 112 -1.13 -1.84 7.32
N ALA A 113 -2.15 -1.17 7.90
CA ALA A 113 -1.96 -0.18 8.95
C ALA A 113 -1.77 -0.81 10.34
N PHE A 114 -2.14 -2.08 10.49
CA PHE A 114 -2.05 -2.86 11.73
C PHE A 114 -1.51 -4.24 11.40
N ALA A 115 -0.27 -4.28 10.91
CA ALA A 115 0.24 -5.44 10.19
C ALA A 115 0.31 -6.73 11.00
N GLY A 116 0.55 -6.65 12.32
CA GLY A 116 0.60 -7.81 13.18
C GLY A 116 1.57 -8.88 12.64
N THR A 117 1.03 -10.03 12.27
CA THR A 117 1.79 -11.12 11.63
C THR A 117 2.16 -10.88 10.18
N GLY A 118 1.61 -9.82 9.55
CA GLY A 118 1.74 -9.54 8.14
C GLY A 118 0.81 -10.35 7.23
N ALA A 119 -0.20 -11.03 7.79
CA ALA A 119 -1.01 -11.97 7.05
C ALA A 119 -1.74 -11.35 5.86
N LEU A 120 -2.27 -10.13 5.98
CA LEU A 120 -2.97 -9.44 4.90
C LEU A 120 -2.02 -8.83 3.88
N GLY A 121 -1.04 -8.06 4.35
CA GLY A 121 -0.10 -7.40 3.44
C GLY A 121 0.84 -8.35 2.72
N LEU A 122 1.33 -9.42 3.38
CA LEU A 122 2.15 -10.45 2.71
C LEU A 122 1.32 -11.28 1.73
N GLU A 123 0.05 -11.54 2.00
CA GLU A 123 -0.86 -12.17 1.05
C GLU A 123 -1.04 -11.30 -0.21
N ALA A 124 -1.22 -9.98 -0.03
CA ALA A 124 -1.31 -9.04 -1.15
C ALA A 124 -0.02 -9.02 -1.98
N ALA A 125 1.14 -8.98 -1.33
CA ALA A 125 2.43 -9.06 -2.02
C ALA A 125 2.61 -10.39 -2.75
N SER A 126 2.22 -11.50 -2.13
CA SER A 126 2.24 -12.84 -2.75
C SER A 126 1.41 -12.91 -4.03
N ARG A 127 0.35 -12.10 -4.13
CA ARG A 127 -0.57 -12.00 -5.28
C ARG A 127 -0.17 -10.92 -6.29
N GLY A 128 1.05 -10.40 -6.19
CA GLY A 128 1.62 -9.53 -7.21
C GLY A 128 1.48 -8.03 -6.93
N ALA A 129 1.06 -7.61 -5.73
CA ALA A 129 1.03 -6.19 -5.41
C ALA A 129 2.41 -5.54 -5.65
N ALA A 130 2.42 -4.41 -6.34
CA ALA A 130 3.65 -3.73 -6.75
C ALA A 130 4.36 -3.07 -5.56
N ARG A 131 3.60 -2.63 -4.56
CA ARG A 131 4.12 -2.02 -3.33
C ARG A 131 3.22 -2.38 -2.16
N VAL A 132 3.81 -2.86 -1.08
CA VAL A 132 3.12 -3.14 0.17
C VAL A 132 3.88 -2.48 1.31
N LEU A 133 3.21 -1.62 2.05
CA LEU A 133 3.73 -1.04 3.28
C LEU A 133 3.05 -1.71 4.47
N LEU A 134 3.83 -2.41 5.29
CA LEU A 134 3.40 -3.00 6.56
C LEU A 134 3.77 -2.04 7.68
N VAL A 135 2.79 -1.60 8.46
CA VAL A 135 3.01 -0.71 9.60
C VAL A 135 2.64 -1.45 10.88
N GLU A 136 3.57 -1.50 11.83
CA GLU A 136 3.41 -2.20 13.10
C GLU A 136 4.10 -1.42 14.22
N GLN A 137 3.48 -1.38 15.40
CA GLN A 137 4.02 -0.64 16.56
C GLN A 137 4.96 -1.50 17.40
N ASP A 138 4.66 -2.80 17.54
CA ASP A 138 5.45 -3.71 18.34
C ASP A 138 6.80 -4.02 17.70
N ALA A 139 7.88 -3.79 18.43
CA ALA A 139 9.23 -3.98 17.92
C ALA A 139 9.56 -5.44 17.60
N GLY A 140 8.98 -6.39 18.35
CA GLY A 140 9.18 -7.82 18.14
C GLY A 140 8.51 -8.29 16.85
N LEU A 141 7.27 -7.84 16.62
CA LEU A 141 6.55 -8.11 15.36
C LEU A 141 7.25 -7.47 14.16
N VAL A 142 7.73 -6.24 14.29
CA VAL A 142 8.53 -5.58 13.24
C VAL A 142 9.78 -6.38 12.89
N ALA A 143 10.52 -6.86 13.88
CA ALA A 143 11.69 -7.71 13.65
C ALA A 143 11.31 -9.03 12.95
N GLN A 144 10.19 -9.64 13.35
CA GLN A 144 9.65 -10.84 12.70
C GLN A 144 9.26 -10.57 11.25
N LEU A 145 8.57 -9.47 10.97
CA LEU A 145 8.19 -9.07 9.61
C LEU A 145 9.42 -8.85 8.71
N HIS A 146 10.46 -8.18 9.22
CA HIS A 146 11.72 -8.03 8.48
C HIS A 146 12.36 -9.39 8.15
N ALA A 147 12.43 -10.30 9.13
CA ALA A 147 12.98 -11.64 8.90
C ALA A 147 12.15 -12.45 7.88
N LEU A 148 10.83 -12.31 7.92
CA LEU A 148 9.92 -12.91 6.94
C LEU A 148 10.15 -12.34 5.53
N CYS A 149 10.23 -11.01 5.39
CA CYS A 149 10.49 -10.36 4.11
C CYS A 149 11.83 -10.79 3.51
N GLN A 150 12.88 -10.89 4.33
CA GLN A 150 14.17 -11.41 3.88
C GLN A 150 14.08 -12.86 3.39
N ARG A 151 13.44 -13.75 4.18
CA ARG A 151 13.28 -15.17 3.83
C ARG A 151 12.48 -15.37 2.56
N LEU A 152 11.47 -14.49 2.30
CA LEU A 152 10.61 -14.57 1.13
C LEU A 152 11.15 -13.78 -0.06
N GLU A 153 12.29 -13.11 0.08
CA GLU A 153 12.83 -12.19 -0.93
C GLU A 153 11.77 -11.16 -1.39
N ALA A 154 10.97 -10.67 -0.43
CA ALA A 154 9.79 -9.85 -0.66
C ALA A 154 10.15 -8.40 -1.01
N SER A 155 10.75 -8.17 -2.18
CA SER A 155 11.25 -6.85 -2.62
C SER A 155 10.15 -5.78 -2.74
N ALA A 156 8.89 -6.18 -2.97
CA ALA A 156 7.75 -5.27 -3.03
C ALA A 156 7.28 -4.80 -1.64
N VAL A 157 7.78 -5.40 -0.54
CA VAL A 157 7.30 -5.15 0.81
C VAL A 157 8.27 -4.25 1.56
N THR A 158 7.74 -3.21 2.18
CA THR A 158 8.45 -2.36 3.13
C THR A 158 7.82 -2.51 4.50
N VAL A 159 8.62 -2.74 5.53
CA VAL A 159 8.17 -2.80 6.92
C VAL A 159 8.55 -1.49 7.61
N ARG A 160 7.61 -0.88 8.31
CA ARG A 160 7.84 0.33 9.10
C ARG A 160 7.31 0.17 10.51
N ARG A 161 8.16 0.47 11.50
CA ARG A 161 7.70 0.61 12.87
C ARG A 161 7.02 1.96 13.07
N GLY A 162 5.78 1.97 13.59
CA GLY A 162 5.07 3.21 13.85
C GLY A 162 3.57 3.05 13.99
N ASP A 163 2.90 4.19 14.04
CA ASP A 163 1.44 4.29 14.08
C ASP A 163 0.86 4.22 12.67
N GLY A 164 -0.02 3.24 12.41
CA GLY A 164 -0.65 3.03 11.11
C GLY A 164 -1.54 4.18 10.68
N ILE A 165 -2.26 4.82 11.62
CA ILE A 165 -3.12 5.97 11.32
C ILE A 165 -2.29 7.18 10.92
N ALA A 166 -1.19 7.43 11.66
CA ALA A 166 -0.26 8.50 11.31
C ALA A 166 0.36 8.25 9.92
N GLN A 167 0.66 6.99 9.60
CA GLN A 167 1.18 6.62 8.28
C GLN A 167 0.14 6.83 7.16
N LEU A 168 -1.13 6.44 7.37
CA LEU A 168 -2.21 6.70 6.43
C LEU A 168 -2.39 8.19 6.14
N ARG A 169 -2.31 9.03 7.17
CA ARG A 169 -2.40 10.51 7.02
C ARG A 169 -1.26 11.13 6.22
N GLN A 170 -0.12 10.44 6.11
CA GLN A 170 1.02 10.87 5.30
C GLN A 170 0.94 10.42 3.84
N CYS A 171 0.01 9.53 3.51
CA CYS A 171 -0.20 9.09 2.14
C CYS A 171 -0.83 10.21 1.31
N ALA A 172 -0.33 10.40 0.10
CA ALA A 172 -0.95 11.34 -0.83
C ALA A 172 -2.34 10.84 -1.28
N PRO A 173 -3.30 11.73 -1.57
CA PRO A 173 -4.57 11.34 -2.16
C PRO A 173 -4.36 10.51 -3.43
N GLY A 174 -5.15 9.46 -3.61
CA GLY A 174 -5.06 8.56 -4.77
C GLY A 174 -3.83 7.65 -4.79
N SER A 175 -3.08 7.56 -3.69
CA SER A 175 -1.84 6.77 -3.65
C SER A 175 -2.01 5.31 -3.27
N LEU A 176 -3.18 4.90 -2.79
CA LEU A 176 -3.47 3.54 -2.35
C LEU A 176 -4.60 2.91 -3.17
N ASP A 177 -4.37 1.66 -3.59
CA ASP A 177 -5.39 0.84 -4.22
C ASP A 177 -6.13 -0.01 -3.17
N ILE A 178 -5.46 -0.33 -2.05
CA ILE A 178 -6.11 -0.90 -0.87
C ILE A 178 -5.41 -0.49 0.43
N ALA A 179 -6.20 -0.21 1.47
CA ALA A 179 -5.75 -0.09 2.85
C ALA A 179 -6.40 -1.21 3.69
N PHE A 180 -5.58 -1.98 4.43
CA PHE A 180 -6.05 -2.96 5.40
C PHE A 180 -6.08 -2.32 6.78
N ILE A 181 -7.25 -2.41 7.45
CA ILE A 181 -7.54 -1.82 8.76
C ILE A 181 -8.06 -2.94 9.66
N ASP A 182 -7.17 -3.49 10.48
CA ASP A 182 -7.47 -4.57 11.43
C ASP A 182 -6.90 -4.22 12.81
N PRO A 183 -7.43 -3.16 13.47
CA PRO A 183 -6.96 -2.76 14.79
C PRO A 183 -7.45 -3.74 15.86
N PRO A 184 -6.83 -3.75 17.05
CA PRO A 184 -7.37 -4.48 18.19
C PRO A 184 -8.82 -4.10 18.47
N PHE A 185 -9.74 -5.07 18.57
CA PHE A 185 -11.19 -4.83 18.71
C PHE A 185 -11.55 -4.08 19.99
N GLU A 186 -10.69 -4.13 20.99
CA GLU A 186 -10.86 -3.47 22.29
C GLU A 186 -10.71 -1.95 22.18
N ASP A 187 -10.04 -1.45 21.14
CA ASP A 187 -9.78 -0.02 20.95
C ASP A 187 -10.68 0.56 19.84
N SER A 188 -11.96 0.74 20.19
CA SER A 188 -12.95 1.29 19.27
C SER A 188 -12.63 2.72 18.77
N ALA A 189 -11.81 3.46 19.51
CA ALA A 189 -11.41 4.83 19.14
C ALA A 189 -10.51 4.89 17.89
N LEU A 190 -9.88 3.79 17.52
CA LEU A 190 -8.98 3.73 16.35
C LEU A 190 -9.73 3.66 15.00
N PHE A 191 -10.96 3.12 14.98
CA PHE A 191 -11.66 2.80 13.72
C PHE A 191 -11.96 4.04 12.88
N ALA A 192 -12.72 5.00 13.40
CA ALA A 192 -13.13 6.16 12.61
C ALA A 192 -11.95 7.02 12.13
N PRO A 193 -10.90 7.31 12.95
CA PRO A 193 -9.70 7.99 12.46
C PRO A 193 -8.94 7.22 11.39
N ALA A 194 -8.84 5.88 11.50
CA ALA A 194 -8.17 5.03 10.51
C ALA A 194 -8.93 5.03 9.19
N LEU A 195 -10.26 4.82 9.23
CA LEU A 195 -11.12 4.81 8.06
C LEU A 195 -11.10 6.16 7.33
N LYS A 196 -11.18 7.28 8.06
CA LYS A 196 -11.11 8.62 7.48
C LYS A 196 -9.75 8.87 6.79
N ALA A 197 -8.66 8.46 7.44
CA ALA A 197 -7.32 8.61 6.87
C ALA A 197 -7.12 7.72 5.64
N ALA A 198 -7.65 6.48 5.67
CA ALA A 198 -7.61 5.57 4.54
C ALA A 198 -8.41 6.11 3.35
N ALA A 199 -9.65 6.59 3.57
CA ALA A 199 -10.47 7.21 2.54
C ALA A 199 -9.77 8.35 1.80
N ALA A 200 -9.07 9.21 2.55
CA ALA A 200 -8.32 10.34 1.98
C ALA A 200 -7.14 9.91 1.08
N ALA A 201 -6.59 8.72 1.32
CA ALA A 201 -5.45 8.18 0.58
C ALA A 201 -5.82 7.28 -0.61
N LEU A 202 -7.09 6.82 -0.69
CA LEU A 202 -7.54 5.88 -1.72
C LEU A 202 -7.51 6.48 -3.13
N ALA A 203 -7.12 5.64 -4.08
CA ALA A 203 -7.41 5.86 -5.49
C ALA A 203 -8.95 5.78 -5.75
N PRO A 204 -9.47 6.37 -6.84
CA PRO A 204 -10.91 6.40 -7.11
C PRO A 204 -11.58 5.01 -7.13
N GLN A 205 -10.85 3.98 -7.56
CA GLN A 205 -11.32 2.58 -7.59
C GLN A 205 -10.76 1.75 -6.43
N GLY A 206 -10.11 2.39 -5.45
CA GLY A 206 -9.48 1.73 -4.32
C GLY A 206 -10.49 1.23 -3.28
N PHE A 207 -9.99 0.40 -2.38
CA PHE A 207 -10.77 -0.23 -1.33
C PHE A 207 -10.15 -0.01 0.06
N VAL A 208 -11.01 0.01 1.08
CA VAL A 208 -10.61 -0.23 2.45
C VAL A 208 -11.14 -1.59 2.87
N TYR A 209 -10.28 -2.44 3.38
CA TYR A 209 -10.67 -3.62 4.11
C TYR A 209 -10.69 -3.30 5.60
N LEU A 210 -11.78 -3.63 6.27
CA LEU A 210 -11.97 -3.40 7.70
C LEU A 210 -12.38 -4.69 8.40
N GLU A 211 -11.68 -5.07 9.47
CA GLU A 211 -12.16 -6.05 10.46
C GLU A 211 -12.64 -5.34 11.71
N ALA A 212 -13.82 -5.75 12.22
CA ALA A 212 -14.42 -5.17 13.41
C ALA A 212 -15.25 -6.22 14.17
N ALA A 213 -15.56 -5.95 15.45
CA ALA A 213 -16.41 -6.82 16.28
C ALA A 213 -17.91 -6.71 15.92
N SER A 214 -18.31 -5.66 15.21
CA SER A 214 -19.69 -5.42 14.79
C SER A 214 -19.74 -4.97 13.32
N ALA A 215 -20.92 -5.10 12.71
CA ALA A 215 -21.15 -4.55 11.39
C ALA A 215 -21.18 -3.02 11.45
N TRP A 216 -20.59 -2.38 10.45
CA TRP A 216 -20.66 -0.95 10.21
C TRP A 216 -21.76 -0.65 9.20
N SER A 217 -22.61 0.31 9.52
CA SER A 217 -23.72 0.77 8.67
C SER A 217 -23.27 1.88 7.73
N ASP A 218 -24.08 2.13 6.68
CA ASP A 218 -23.84 3.27 5.80
C ASP A 218 -23.94 4.61 6.54
N ASP A 219 -24.78 4.72 7.57
CA ASP A 219 -24.90 5.93 8.40
C ASP A 219 -23.58 6.25 9.15
N GLU A 220 -22.80 5.23 9.50
CA GLU A 220 -21.48 5.39 10.13
C GLU A 220 -20.37 5.63 9.10
N LEU A 221 -20.48 5.05 7.89
CA LEU A 221 -19.45 5.07 6.86
C LEU A 221 -19.49 6.32 5.99
N VAL A 222 -20.68 6.80 5.61
CA VAL A 222 -20.85 7.95 4.71
C VAL A 222 -20.21 9.23 5.26
N PRO A 223 -20.31 9.57 6.57
CA PRO A 223 -19.58 10.72 7.14
C PRO A 223 -18.06 10.61 7.06
N LEU A 224 -17.54 9.39 6.87
CA LEU A 224 -16.09 9.12 6.70
C LEU A 224 -15.66 9.12 5.22
N GLY A 225 -16.60 9.37 4.29
CA GLY A 225 -16.35 9.33 2.84
C GLY A 225 -16.32 7.92 2.25
N LEU A 226 -16.89 6.93 2.96
CA LEU A 226 -16.87 5.52 2.58
C LEU A 226 -18.30 4.99 2.42
N ALA A 227 -18.45 3.93 1.63
CA ALA A 227 -19.68 3.17 1.47
C ALA A 227 -19.38 1.67 1.52
N LEU A 228 -20.32 0.89 2.04
CA LEU A 228 -20.19 -0.55 2.09
C LEU A 228 -20.27 -1.14 0.68
N HIS A 229 -19.26 -1.91 0.30
CA HIS A 229 -19.25 -2.65 -0.96
C HIS A 229 -19.57 -4.14 -0.75
N ARG A 230 -18.96 -4.77 0.27
CA ARG A 230 -19.22 -6.16 0.66
C ARG A 230 -19.05 -6.33 2.16
N HIS A 231 -19.77 -7.31 2.72
CA HIS A 231 -19.69 -7.66 4.13
C HIS A 231 -19.76 -9.17 4.31
N LEU A 232 -19.03 -9.67 5.29
CA LEU A 232 -19.03 -11.07 5.72
C LEU A 232 -18.97 -11.10 7.25
N ARG A 233 -19.75 -11.98 7.86
CA ARG A 233 -19.62 -12.33 9.27
C ARG A 233 -19.00 -13.72 9.40
N ALA A 234 -17.96 -13.84 10.20
CA ALA A 234 -17.30 -15.10 10.53
C ALA A 234 -17.05 -15.19 12.04
N GLY A 235 -17.96 -15.84 12.75
CA GLY A 235 -17.93 -15.88 14.20
C GLY A 235 -18.15 -14.49 14.81
N ALA A 236 -17.14 -14.03 15.57
CA ALA A 236 -17.15 -12.69 16.19
C ALA A 236 -16.53 -11.60 15.26
N VAL A 237 -16.09 -11.96 14.08
CA VAL A 237 -15.45 -11.03 13.13
C VAL A 237 -16.43 -10.58 12.08
N HIS A 238 -16.55 -9.28 11.89
CA HIS A 238 -17.22 -8.65 10.77
C HIS A 238 -16.17 -8.08 9.82
N ALA A 239 -16.04 -8.67 8.64
CA ALA A 239 -15.15 -8.24 7.58
C ALA A 239 -15.89 -7.40 6.57
N HIS A 240 -15.42 -6.21 6.30
CA HIS A 240 -16.03 -5.25 5.38
C HIS A 240 -15.03 -4.92 4.27
N LEU A 241 -15.53 -4.88 3.03
CA LEU A 241 -14.86 -4.23 1.93
C LEU A 241 -15.60 -2.96 1.62
N LEU A 242 -14.92 -1.83 1.76
CA LEU A 242 -15.47 -0.50 1.60
C LEU A 242 -14.85 0.16 0.36
N ARG A 243 -15.58 1.09 -0.25
CA ARG A 243 -15.11 1.95 -1.34
C ARG A 243 -15.38 3.42 -1.01
N LEU A 244 -14.85 4.33 -1.78
CA LEU A 244 -15.23 5.74 -1.64
C LEU A 244 -16.74 5.88 -1.88
N ALA A 245 -17.40 6.66 -1.04
CA ALA A 245 -18.78 7.04 -1.27
C ALA A 245 -18.84 7.94 -2.50
N ASP A 246 -19.81 7.72 -3.40
CA ASP A 246 -20.05 8.60 -4.52
C ASP A 246 -20.40 10.00 -4.01
N ALA A 247 -19.72 11.02 -4.51
CA ALA A 247 -19.96 12.41 -4.08
C ALA A 247 -21.40 12.87 -4.28
N ALA A 248 -22.15 12.19 -5.17
CA ALA A 248 -23.56 12.45 -5.43
C ALA A 248 -24.50 11.83 -4.37
N ALA A 249 -24.02 10.92 -3.52
CA ALA A 249 -24.81 10.24 -2.49
C ALA A 249 -24.67 10.88 -1.10
N GLN A 250 -23.89 11.95 -0.96
CA GLN A 250 -23.81 12.67 0.31
C GLN A 250 -25.11 13.44 0.55
N PRO A 251 -25.79 13.24 1.69
CA PRO A 251 -26.95 14.04 2.02
C PRO A 251 -26.53 15.51 2.09
N VAL A 252 -27.22 16.34 1.31
CA VAL A 252 -27.10 17.81 1.41
C VAL A 252 -27.44 18.18 2.85
N ALA A 253 -26.46 18.79 3.55
CA ALA A 253 -26.73 19.29 4.89
C ALA A 253 -27.94 20.25 4.82
N PRO A 254 -28.93 20.14 5.70
CA PRO A 254 -30.07 21.05 5.71
C PRO A 254 -29.59 22.47 5.96
N PRO A 255 -30.26 23.46 5.35
CA PRO A 255 -29.92 24.87 5.43
C PRO A 255 -29.97 25.43 6.85
#